data_0d9e9eba3563dc151ea821da93babffa
#
_entry.id   0d9e9eba3563dc151ea821da93babffa
#
_cell.length_a   1.000
_cell.length_b   1.000
_cell.length_c   1.000
_cell.angle_alpha   90.00
_cell.angle_beta   90.00
_cell.angle_gamma   90.00
#
_symmetry.space_group_name_H-M   'P 1'
#
loop_
_entity.id
_entity.type
_entity.pdbx_description
1 polymer ?
#
loop_
_entity_poly.entity_id
_entity_poly.type
_entity_poly.pdbx_seq_one_letter_code
_entity_poly.pdbx_strand_id
1 'polypeptide(L)'
;FELPLVYGQTIHFVPDHVPDLPLPGGYDYRLLERDGVYELAGLEGFPNSLAFDEDGHTGTGIVFFAKSGDRIIALAGAGEEYEGLWEMGVDTDPAHRGEGLGAALVARLSRELMARGQVPFYSASVTNIGSQSVAHRAGLRPLWVDTYSNTLLGDYIYKDITTN
;
A
#
# COMPACT_ATOMS: atom_id res chain seq x y z
N PHE A 1 15.04 32.42 -13.00
CA PHE A 1 14.39 31.10 -13.21
C PHE A 1 14.79 30.17 -12.09
N GLU A 2 13.90 29.90 -11.15
CA GLU A 2 14.10 28.84 -10.17
C GLU A 2 13.83 27.51 -10.87
N LEU A 3 14.84 26.64 -10.91
CA LEU A 3 14.69 25.30 -11.46
C LEU A 3 13.97 24.43 -10.42
N PRO A 4 12.88 23.75 -10.77
CA PRO A 4 12.26 22.80 -9.88
C PRO A 4 13.19 21.60 -9.66
N LEU A 5 13.34 21.20 -8.40
CA LEU A 5 13.97 19.92 -8.06
C LEU A 5 12.90 18.83 -8.11
N VAL A 6 13.11 17.84 -8.96
CA VAL A 6 12.25 16.65 -9.00
C VAL A 6 12.74 15.68 -7.93
N TYR A 7 11.94 15.45 -6.90
CA TYR A 7 12.31 14.57 -5.78
C TYR A 7 12.03 13.12 -6.01
N GLY A 8 11.09 12.78 -6.89
CA GLY A 8 10.74 11.41 -7.14
C GLY A 8 9.52 11.29 -8.04
N GLN A 9 9.34 10.10 -8.53
CA GLN A 9 8.16 9.70 -9.28
C GLN A 9 7.57 8.47 -8.62
N THR A 10 6.24 8.44 -8.56
CA THR A 10 5.48 7.31 -8.04
C THR A 10 4.60 6.77 -9.16
N ILE A 11 4.68 5.48 -9.39
CA ILE A 11 3.81 4.77 -10.31
C ILE A 11 2.62 4.24 -9.51
N HIS A 12 1.42 4.49 -10.00
CA HIS A 12 0.18 3.98 -9.43
C HIS A 12 -0.36 2.85 -10.30
N PHE A 13 -0.59 1.71 -9.66
CA PHE A 13 -1.06 0.47 -10.26
C PHE A 13 -2.51 0.23 -9.87
N VAL A 14 -3.33 -0.21 -10.82
CA VAL A 14 -4.73 -0.57 -10.60
C VAL A 14 -5.00 -2.01 -11.03
N PRO A 15 -6.07 -2.64 -10.54
CA PRO A 15 -6.46 -3.96 -10.99
C PRO A 15 -6.63 -4.02 -12.51
N ASP A 16 -6.05 -5.05 -13.12
CA ASP A 16 -6.29 -5.44 -14.51
C ASP A 16 -6.95 -6.83 -14.53
N HIS A 17 -6.16 -7.83 -14.19
CA HIS A 17 -6.63 -9.19 -13.97
C HIS A 17 -6.05 -9.71 -12.66
N VAL A 18 -6.79 -9.57 -11.57
CA VAL A 18 -6.34 -10.01 -10.25
C VAL A 18 -6.54 -11.52 -10.10
N PRO A 19 -5.46 -12.31 -10.16
CA PRO A 19 -5.53 -13.75 -10.07
C PRO A 19 -5.92 -14.20 -8.65
N ASP A 20 -6.48 -15.39 -8.54
CA ASP A 20 -6.65 -16.08 -7.27
C ASP A 20 -5.32 -16.76 -6.91
N LEU A 21 -4.36 -15.96 -6.44
CA LEU A 21 -3.06 -16.49 -6.05
C LEU A 21 -3.22 -17.39 -4.82
N PRO A 22 -2.62 -18.58 -4.83
CA PRO A 22 -2.59 -19.41 -3.65
C PRO A 22 -1.82 -18.70 -2.53
N LEU A 23 -2.37 -18.74 -1.33
CA LEU A 23 -1.66 -18.26 -0.15
C LEU A 23 -0.52 -19.23 0.17
N PRO A 24 0.73 -18.75 0.36
CA PRO A 24 1.84 -19.60 0.76
C PRO A 24 1.51 -20.46 1.99
N GLY A 25 1.85 -21.74 1.96
CA GLY A 25 1.56 -22.68 3.05
C GLY A 25 2.42 -22.44 4.30
N GLY A 26 1.96 -22.97 5.44
CA GLY A 26 2.71 -22.88 6.69
C GLY A 26 2.44 -21.63 7.53
N TYR A 27 1.47 -20.82 7.14
CA TYR A 27 1.09 -19.58 7.81
C TYR A 27 -0.39 -19.54 8.11
N ASP A 28 -0.75 -18.83 9.18
CA ASP A 28 -2.13 -18.49 9.51
C ASP A 28 -2.46 -17.11 8.91
N TYR A 29 -3.62 -17.01 8.26
CA TYR A 29 -4.06 -15.78 7.60
C TYR A 29 -5.28 -15.20 8.27
N ARG A 30 -5.31 -13.87 8.43
CA ARG A 30 -6.44 -13.18 9.04
C ARG A 30 -6.74 -11.87 8.32
N LEU A 31 -8.03 -11.58 8.18
CA LEU A 31 -8.55 -10.29 7.74
C LEU A 31 -9.13 -9.56 8.95
N LEU A 32 -8.77 -8.28 9.09
CA LEU A 32 -9.38 -7.35 10.03
C LEU A 32 -9.86 -6.12 9.27
N GLU A 33 -10.96 -5.55 9.71
CA GLU A 33 -11.52 -4.34 9.13
C GLU A 33 -12.13 -3.44 10.20
N ARG A 34 -12.18 -2.13 9.90
CA ARG A 34 -12.75 -1.10 10.80
C ARG A 34 -12.12 -1.17 12.20
N ASP A 35 -12.95 -1.28 13.23
CA ASP A 35 -12.49 -1.33 14.63
C ASP A 35 -11.54 -2.49 14.91
N GLY A 36 -11.64 -3.59 14.14
CA GLY A 36 -10.73 -4.72 14.26
C GLY A 36 -9.28 -4.39 13.91
N VAL A 37 -9.03 -3.36 13.10
CA VAL A 37 -7.66 -2.92 12.75
C VAL A 37 -6.92 -2.43 14.01
N TYR A 38 -7.64 -1.87 14.98
CA TYR A 38 -7.05 -1.39 16.24
C TYR A 38 -6.51 -2.51 17.14
N GLU A 39 -6.84 -3.79 16.88
CA GLU A 39 -6.17 -4.93 17.54
C GLU A 39 -4.66 -4.96 17.25
N LEU A 40 -4.22 -4.26 16.20
CA LEU A 40 -2.83 -4.17 15.77
C LEU A 40 -2.13 -2.88 16.26
N ALA A 41 -2.76 -2.11 17.14
CA ALA A 41 -2.15 -0.91 17.70
C ALA A 41 -0.84 -1.28 18.42
N GLY A 42 0.23 -0.54 18.13
CA GLY A 42 1.57 -0.84 18.64
C GLY A 42 2.36 -1.90 17.86
N LEU A 43 1.79 -2.45 16.77
CA LEU A 43 2.54 -3.31 15.85
C LEU A 43 3.59 -2.48 15.10
N GLU A 44 4.85 -2.88 15.20
CA GLU A 44 5.97 -2.23 14.53
C GLU A 44 6.46 -3.06 13.32
N GLY A 45 7.14 -2.39 12.38
CA GLY A 45 7.79 -3.04 11.24
C GLY A 45 6.95 -3.11 9.96
N PHE A 46 5.76 -2.49 9.94
CA PHE A 46 4.82 -2.51 8.81
C PHE A 46 4.38 -1.10 8.35
N PRO A 47 5.31 -0.14 8.17
CA PRO A 47 4.96 1.27 8.00
C PRO A 47 4.28 1.60 6.66
N ASN A 48 4.40 0.74 5.64
CA ASN A 48 3.75 0.96 4.36
C ASN A 48 2.30 0.45 4.31
N SER A 49 1.97 -0.47 5.20
CA SER A 49 0.67 -1.16 5.18
C SER A 49 -0.21 -0.81 6.37
N LEU A 50 0.37 -0.32 7.46
CA LEU A 50 -0.36 0.07 8.66
C LEU A 50 0.43 1.16 9.40
N ALA A 51 -0.19 2.33 9.58
CA ALA A 51 0.37 3.40 10.37
C ALA A 51 -0.68 3.96 11.32
N PHE A 52 -0.27 4.24 12.55
CA PHE A 52 -1.04 4.97 13.54
C PHE A 52 -0.38 6.33 13.78
N ASP A 53 -1.18 7.37 13.94
CA ASP A 53 -0.71 8.68 14.34
C ASP A 53 -0.40 8.75 15.85
N GLU A 54 0.06 9.92 16.32
CA GLU A 54 0.41 10.14 17.73
C GLU A 54 -0.79 10.01 18.68
N ASP A 55 -2.00 10.22 18.18
CA ASP A 55 -3.26 10.10 18.92
C ASP A 55 -3.84 8.67 18.85
N GLY A 56 -3.16 7.76 18.13
CA GLY A 56 -3.57 6.36 17.96
C GLY A 56 -4.66 6.14 16.93
N HIS A 57 -4.89 7.09 16.01
CA HIS A 57 -5.80 6.90 14.89
C HIS A 57 -5.06 6.34 13.68
N THR A 58 -5.79 5.66 12.81
CA THR A 58 -5.27 5.14 11.55
C THR A 58 -6.22 5.39 10.39
N GLY A 59 -5.65 5.75 9.23
CA GLY A 59 -6.38 5.78 7.95
C GLY A 59 -6.57 4.40 7.32
N THR A 60 -5.89 3.36 7.86
CA THR A 60 -6.03 1.98 7.36
C THR A 60 -7.36 1.40 7.82
N GLY A 61 -8.26 1.15 6.88
CA GLY A 61 -9.61 0.64 7.17
C GLY A 61 -9.75 -0.88 7.07
N ILE A 62 -8.80 -1.55 6.41
CA ILE A 62 -8.78 -3.01 6.22
C ILE A 62 -7.36 -3.52 6.13
N VAL A 63 -7.07 -4.66 6.75
CA VAL A 63 -5.78 -5.33 6.67
C VAL A 63 -5.95 -6.83 6.44
N PHE A 64 -5.06 -7.41 5.66
CA PHE A 64 -4.93 -8.85 5.50
C PHE A 64 -3.49 -9.26 5.77
N PHE A 65 -3.25 -10.18 6.68
CA PHE A 65 -1.91 -10.50 7.14
C PHE A 65 -1.67 -11.99 7.30
N ALA A 66 -0.39 -12.37 7.29
CA ALA A 66 0.12 -13.71 7.53
C ALA A 66 0.84 -13.76 8.88
N LYS A 67 0.60 -14.81 9.65
CA LYS A 67 1.29 -15.13 10.91
C LYS A 67 2.09 -16.42 10.80
N SER A 68 3.27 -16.40 11.43
CA SER A 68 4.04 -17.59 11.75
C SER A 68 4.02 -17.75 13.27
N GLY A 69 3.26 -18.72 13.78
CA GLY A 69 2.94 -18.77 15.20
C GLY A 69 2.22 -17.51 15.65
N ASP A 70 2.71 -16.85 16.68
CA ASP A 70 2.10 -15.60 17.19
C ASP A 70 2.61 -14.32 16.52
N ARG A 71 3.59 -14.42 15.64
CA ARG A 71 4.22 -13.26 15.02
C ARG A 71 3.62 -12.97 13.64
N ILE A 72 3.22 -11.73 13.39
CA ILE A 72 2.88 -11.25 12.04
C ILE A 72 4.17 -11.09 11.25
N ILE A 73 4.21 -11.68 10.05
CA ILE A 73 5.39 -11.71 9.18
C ILE A 73 5.18 -11.01 7.83
N ALA A 74 3.93 -10.80 7.44
CA ALA A 74 3.58 -10.01 6.28
C ALA A 74 2.19 -9.41 6.49
N LEU A 75 1.99 -8.18 6.05
CA LEU A 75 0.74 -7.46 6.17
C LEU A 75 0.51 -6.61 4.93
N ALA A 76 -0.68 -6.70 4.34
CA ALA A 76 -1.21 -5.76 3.37
C ALA A 76 -2.35 -4.98 4.03
N GLY A 77 -2.31 -3.67 3.93
CA GLY A 77 -3.34 -2.78 4.44
C GLY A 77 -3.86 -1.84 3.37
N ALA A 78 -5.07 -1.35 3.54
CA ALA A 78 -5.64 -0.34 2.66
C ALA A 78 -6.45 0.68 3.44
N GLY A 79 -6.38 1.93 2.98
CA GLY A 79 -7.16 3.05 3.45
C GLY A 79 -7.85 3.77 2.30
N GLU A 80 -8.98 4.41 2.59
CA GLU A 80 -9.70 5.21 1.61
C GLU A 80 -9.02 6.57 1.46
N GLU A 81 -8.38 6.80 0.32
CA GLU A 81 -7.69 8.06 0.00
C GLU A 81 -8.65 9.08 -0.61
N TYR A 82 -9.57 8.63 -1.46
CA TYR A 82 -10.67 9.38 -2.04
C TYR A 82 -11.92 8.51 -2.04
N GLU A 83 -13.11 9.12 -2.18
CA GLU A 83 -14.37 8.38 -2.18
C GLU A 83 -14.34 7.17 -3.14
N GLY A 84 -14.40 5.98 -2.56
CA GLY A 84 -14.36 4.71 -3.28
C GLY A 84 -12.99 4.28 -3.81
N LEU A 85 -11.94 5.09 -3.65
CA LEU A 85 -10.58 4.80 -4.12
C LEU A 85 -9.66 4.49 -2.92
N TRP A 86 -9.18 3.26 -2.85
CA TRP A 86 -8.44 2.73 -1.70
C TRP A 86 -6.98 2.45 -2.01
N GLU A 87 -6.08 3.17 -1.34
CA GLU A 87 -4.64 2.92 -1.47
C GLU A 87 -4.22 1.72 -0.64
N MET A 88 -3.47 0.82 -1.29
CA MET A 88 -2.91 -0.38 -0.67
C MET A 88 -1.42 -0.23 -0.44
N GLY A 89 -0.96 -0.65 0.74
CA GLY A 89 0.44 -0.88 1.04
C GLY A 89 0.70 -2.32 1.46
N VAL A 90 1.96 -2.76 1.40
CA VAL A 90 2.35 -4.09 1.88
C VAL A 90 3.76 -4.06 2.47
N ASP A 91 3.92 -4.77 3.57
CA ASP A 91 5.20 -5.05 4.19
C ASP A 91 5.39 -6.55 4.39
N THR A 92 6.62 -7.00 4.26
CA THR A 92 7.01 -8.40 4.54
C THR A 92 8.31 -8.40 5.33
N ASP A 93 8.33 -9.12 6.44
CA ASP A 93 9.52 -9.35 7.25
C ASP A 93 10.68 -9.80 6.34
N PRO A 94 11.87 -9.19 6.47
CA PRO A 94 13.02 -9.53 5.64
C PRO A 94 13.35 -11.01 5.57
N ALA A 95 13.14 -11.76 6.66
CA ALA A 95 13.39 -13.20 6.71
C ALA A 95 12.42 -14.05 5.87
N HIS A 96 11.26 -13.48 5.50
CA HIS A 96 10.18 -14.13 4.74
C HIS A 96 9.98 -13.54 3.33
N ARG A 97 10.92 -12.70 2.88
CA ARG A 97 10.89 -12.16 1.51
C ARG A 97 11.20 -13.26 0.49
N GLY A 98 10.66 -13.10 -0.70
CA GLY A 98 10.85 -14.07 -1.79
C GLY A 98 9.86 -15.26 -1.78
N GLU A 99 9.09 -15.43 -0.71
CA GLU A 99 8.11 -16.52 -0.56
C GLU A 99 6.77 -16.26 -1.25
N GLY A 100 6.59 -15.09 -1.88
CA GLY A 100 5.36 -14.72 -2.58
C GLY A 100 4.27 -14.12 -1.70
N LEU A 101 4.51 -13.96 -0.39
CA LEU A 101 3.55 -13.41 0.58
C LEU A 101 3.00 -12.05 0.15
N GLY A 102 3.87 -11.09 -0.15
CA GLY A 102 3.44 -9.73 -0.51
C GLY A 102 2.46 -9.71 -1.69
N ALA A 103 2.77 -10.44 -2.76
CA ALA A 103 1.89 -10.49 -3.95
C ALA A 103 0.56 -11.20 -3.64
N ALA A 104 0.59 -12.29 -2.88
CA ALA A 104 -0.60 -13.04 -2.50
C ALA A 104 -1.52 -12.20 -1.59
N LEU A 105 -0.96 -11.47 -0.61
CA LEU A 105 -1.72 -10.59 0.27
C LEU A 105 -2.35 -9.41 -0.50
N VAL A 106 -1.58 -8.74 -1.39
CA VAL A 106 -2.10 -7.64 -2.22
C VAL A 106 -3.19 -8.13 -3.17
N ALA A 107 -3.01 -9.28 -3.84
CA ALA A 107 -4.03 -9.85 -4.71
C ALA A 107 -5.31 -10.18 -3.92
N ARG A 108 -5.18 -10.79 -2.76
CA ARG A 108 -6.33 -11.11 -1.91
C ARG A 108 -7.05 -9.84 -1.44
N LEU A 109 -6.32 -8.84 -0.94
CA LEU A 109 -6.90 -7.59 -0.47
C LEU A 109 -7.58 -6.82 -1.62
N SER A 110 -6.99 -6.79 -2.82
CA SER A 110 -7.60 -6.21 -4.01
C SER A 110 -8.95 -6.84 -4.32
N ARG A 111 -9.04 -8.16 -4.30
CA ARG A 111 -10.31 -8.89 -4.54
C ARG A 111 -11.36 -8.59 -3.47
N GLU A 112 -10.94 -8.50 -2.20
CA GLU A 112 -11.84 -8.13 -1.10
C GLU A 112 -12.41 -6.72 -1.26
N LEU A 113 -11.60 -5.75 -1.65
CA LEU A 113 -12.03 -4.38 -1.92
C LEU A 113 -12.97 -4.31 -3.13
N MET A 114 -12.60 -4.95 -4.24
CA MET A 114 -13.43 -5.00 -5.45
C MET A 114 -14.79 -5.67 -5.19
N ALA A 115 -14.84 -6.72 -4.38
CA ALA A 115 -16.08 -7.38 -3.98
C ALA A 115 -17.02 -6.46 -3.17
N ARG A 116 -16.49 -5.43 -2.55
CA ARG A 116 -17.22 -4.37 -1.84
C ARG A 116 -17.58 -3.17 -2.71
N GLY A 117 -17.25 -3.23 -4.01
CA GLY A 117 -17.46 -2.13 -4.95
C GLY A 117 -16.42 -0.99 -4.83
N GLN A 118 -15.32 -1.22 -4.10
CA GLN A 118 -14.23 -0.27 -3.96
C GLN A 118 -13.21 -0.46 -5.09
N VAL A 119 -12.49 0.60 -5.42
CA VAL A 119 -11.41 0.57 -6.42
C VAL A 119 -10.06 0.58 -5.69
N PRO A 120 -9.36 -0.56 -5.58
CA PRO A 120 -8.03 -0.57 -5.00
C PRO A 120 -7.00 -0.01 -5.97
N PHE A 121 -5.99 0.69 -5.45
CA PHE A 121 -4.78 1.04 -6.17
C PHE A 121 -3.56 0.83 -5.29
N TYR A 122 -2.39 0.71 -5.92
CA TYR A 122 -1.13 0.43 -5.24
C TYR A 122 -0.05 1.37 -5.75
N SER A 123 0.70 1.99 -4.86
CA SER A 123 1.71 2.98 -5.20
C SER A 123 3.12 2.45 -4.99
N ALA A 124 4.01 2.70 -5.94
CA ALA A 124 5.42 2.35 -5.82
C ALA A 124 6.31 3.43 -6.45
N SER A 125 7.37 3.80 -5.77
CA SER A 125 8.43 4.63 -6.38
C SER A 125 8.97 3.95 -7.64
N VAL A 126 9.31 4.74 -8.67
CA VAL A 126 9.94 4.25 -9.91
C VAL A 126 11.24 3.49 -9.69
N THR A 127 11.90 3.72 -8.56
CA THR A 127 13.13 3.03 -8.17
C THR A 127 12.89 1.79 -7.31
N ASN A 128 11.68 1.58 -6.80
CA ASN A 128 11.34 0.43 -5.96
C ASN A 128 10.87 -0.76 -6.81
N ILE A 129 11.82 -1.45 -7.43
CA ILE A 129 11.55 -2.61 -8.30
C ILE A 129 10.88 -3.76 -7.54
N GLY A 130 11.21 -3.93 -6.26
CA GLY A 130 10.58 -4.94 -5.40
C GLY A 130 9.07 -4.71 -5.27
N SER A 131 8.66 -3.50 -4.95
CA SER A 131 7.27 -3.10 -4.82
C SER A 131 6.53 -3.20 -6.16
N GLN A 132 7.13 -2.76 -7.26
CA GLN A 132 6.57 -2.90 -8.61
C GLN A 132 6.36 -4.39 -8.98
N SER A 133 7.32 -5.25 -8.64
CA SER A 133 7.19 -6.70 -8.86
C SER A 133 6.02 -7.31 -8.08
N VAL A 134 5.77 -6.82 -6.85
CA VAL A 134 4.59 -7.22 -6.06
C VAL A 134 3.31 -6.83 -6.79
N ALA A 135 3.19 -5.57 -7.24
CA ALA A 135 2.02 -5.09 -7.97
C ALA A 135 1.73 -5.94 -9.22
N HIS A 136 2.73 -6.17 -10.06
CA HIS A 136 2.57 -6.98 -11.28
C HIS A 136 2.16 -8.42 -10.98
N ARG A 137 2.78 -9.07 -9.99
CA ARG A 137 2.42 -10.43 -9.58
C ARG A 137 1.01 -10.53 -9.00
N ALA A 138 0.56 -9.47 -8.34
CA ALA A 138 -0.80 -9.37 -7.82
C ALA A 138 -1.84 -9.10 -8.92
N GLY A 139 -1.44 -8.95 -10.19
CA GLY A 139 -2.33 -8.70 -11.31
C GLY A 139 -2.76 -7.25 -11.47
N LEU A 140 -1.94 -6.34 -10.96
CA LEU A 140 -2.12 -4.90 -11.13
C LEU A 140 -1.26 -4.41 -12.30
N ARG A 141 -1.72 -3.37 -12.99
CA ARG A 141 -0.99 -2.71 -14.07
C ARG A 141 -0.79 -1.22 -13.78
N PRO A 142 0.30 -0.62 -14.26
CA PRO A 142 0.50 0.82 -14.12
C PRO A 142 -0.59 1.57 -14.88
N LEU A 143 -1.12 2.63 -14.28
CA LEU A 143 -2.13 3.49 -14.88
C LEU A 143 -1.67 4.94 -14.99
N TRP A 144 -1.06 5.52 -13.94
CA TRP A 144 -0.55 6.87 -13.97
C TRP A 144 0.74 7.00 -13.16
N VAL A 145 1.42 8.13 -13.32
CA VAL A 145 2.65 8.48 -12.61
C VAL A 145 2.48 9.88 -12.04
N ASP A 146 2.79 10.03 -10.76
CA ASP A 146 2.93 11.33 -10.12
C ASP A 146 4.40 11.73 -10.03
N THR A 147 4.64 13.03 -10.17
CA THR A 147 5.98 13.61 -10.02
C THR A 147 5.93 14.66 -8.92
N TYR A 148 6.72 14.46 -7.89
CA TYR A 148 6.90 15.44 -6.82
C TYR A 148 8.07 16.35 -7.16
N SER A 149 7.80 17.65 -7.18
CA SER A 149 8.83 18.66 -7.39
C SER A 149 8.73 19.75 -6.34
N ASN A 150 9.90 20.34 -6.01
CA ASN A 150 9.99 21.46 -5.11
C ASN A 150 10.98 22.49 -5.68
N THR A 151 10.97 23.74 -5.21
CA THR A 151 12.00 24.72 -5.52
C THR A 151 13.23 24.49 -4.62
N LEU A 152 14.38 25.06 -5.02
CA LEU A 152 15.61 25.06 -4.21
C LEU A 152 15.42 25.72 -2.83
N LEU A 153 14.42 26.59 -2.69
CA LEU A 153 14.09 27.29 -1.45
C LEU A 153 13.05 26.55 -0.58
N GLY A 154 12.60 25.37 -1.02
CA GLY A 154 11.64 24.56 -0.28
C GLY A 154 10.18 24.98 -0.42
N ASP A 155 9.87 25.99 -1.26
CA ASP A 155 8.50 26.40 -1.51
C ASP A 155 7.81 25.44 -2.49
N TYR A 156 6.62 24.98 -2.13
CA TYR A 156 5.82 24.15 -3.03
C TYR A 156 5.37 24.98 -4.24
N ILE A 157 5.70 24.52 -5.44
CA ILE A 157 5.33 25.16 -6.72
C ILE A 157 3.80 25.34 -6.85
N TYR A 158 3.03 24.59 -6.10
CA TYR A 158 1.55 24.61 -6.12
C TYR A 158 0.90 25.70 -5.27
N LYS A 159 1.66 26.45 -4.44
CA LYS A 159 1.07 27.53 -3.63
C LYS A 159 0.46 28.65 -4.47
N ASP A 160 0.99 28.87 -5.67
CA ASP A 160 0.57 29.98 -6.55
C ASP A 160 -0.60 29.62 -7.50
N ILE A 161 -0.94 28.34 -7.64
CA ILE A 161 -2.00 27.90 -8.56
C ILE A 161 -3.38 27.87 -7.87
N THR A 162 -3.42 27.86 -6.55
CA THR A 162 -4.68 27.75 -5.76
C THR A 162 -5.18 29.09 -5.20
N THR A 163 -4.53 30.20 -5.51
CA THR A 163 -4.85 31.54 -4.97
C THR A 163 -5.40 32.53 -6.03
N ASN A 164 -6.05 32.03 -7.09
CA ASN A 164 -6.85 32.89 -7.99
C ASN A 164 -8.30 32.46 -8.02
#